data_8a8560a7c115777bfd18c63346447404
#
_entry.id   8a8560a7c115777bfd18c63346447404
#
_cell.length_a   1.000
_cell.length_b   1.000
_cell.length_c   1.000
_cell.angle_alpha   90.00
_cell.angle_beta   90.00
_cell.angle_gamma   90.00
#
_symmetry.space_group_name_H-M   'P 1'
#
loop_
_entity.id
_entity.type
_entity.pdbx_description
1 polymer ?
#
loop_
_entity_poly.entity_id
_entity_poly.type
_entity_poly.pdbx_seq_one_letter_code
_entity_poly.pdbx_strand_id
1 'polypeptide(L)'
;MIYINGKWIKGKGKKFKSLNPTDNKIIWEGNYASISQVREAIKSANKAFPQWNKIGLKSRLVIIKKFYSLLESKKEEIKNLIQLETGKESKDSLSEVGASIGKYQNSLNAFHERTGNSSMPLGANIQITNHRPHGILNVIGPFNFPFHLPNGHITPALIAGNVIILKPSEHTPLVGELMIKLWHEAGIPEGVISLLHGSKDVVRSLAKDPHTNGLLFTGSHIAGMSLSKLMSNYPNKILALELGGNNPLVVWNTRKLIKASELIFESAFISSGQRCSCARRLILPNTKSSRKITFIIIKLVQLENRLLSQEYHL
;
A
#
# COMPACT_ATOMS: atom_id res chain seq x y z
N MET A 1 6.05 17.27 -2.67
CA MET A 1 7.55 17.32 -2.73
C MET A 1 8.12 15.91 -2.58
N ILE A 2 9.40 15.64 -2.93
CA ILE A 2 10.06 14.37 -2.60
C ILE A 2 10.86 14.51 -1.29
N TYR A 3 11.12 13.38 -0.62
CA TYR A 3 11.84 13.35 0.66
C TYR A 3 13.07 12.43 0.56
N ILE A 4 14.25 13.00 0.73
CA ILE A 4 15.53 12.28 0.63
C ILE A 4 16.45 12.76 1.77
N ASN A 5 17.08 11.81 2.45
CA ASN A 5 18.07 12.08 3.50
C ASN A 5 17.61 13.13 4.54
N GLY A 6 16.42 12.95 5.09
CA GLY A 6 15.85 13.85 6.10
C GLY A 6 15.27 15.17 5.56
N LYS A 7 15.33 15.43 4.25
CA LYS A 7 14.98 16.74 3.67
C LYS A 7 13.87 16.64 2.62
N TRP A 8 12.92 17.59 2.70
CA TRP A 8 11.93 17.81 1.67
C TRP A 8 12.53 18.68 0.56
N ILE A 9 12.55 18.16 -0.67
CA ILE A 9 13.09 18.86 -1.83
C ILE A 9 12.15 18.78 -3.02
N LYS A 10 12.31 19.68 -3.99
CA LYS A 10 11.52 19.67 -5.22
C LYS A 10 12.02 18.57 -6.16
N GLY A 11 11.11 17.81 -6.76
CA GLY A 11 11.44 16.90 -7.84
C GLY A 11 11.98 17.68 -9.06
N LYS A 12 12.93 17.09 -9.78
CA LYS A 12 13.57 17.68 -10.98
C LYS A 12 13.13 17.02 -12.29
N GLY A 13 12.16 16.10 -12.22
CA GLY A 13 11.57 15.45 -13.39
C GLY A 13 10.36 16.18 -13.96
N LYS A 14 9.55 15.47 -14.75
CA LYS A 14 8.34 16.00 -15.39
C LYS A 14 7.33 16.50 -14.35
N LYS A 15 6.67 17.62 -14.66
CA LYS A 15 5.52 18.10 -13.87
C LYS A 15 4.34 17.13 -13.97
N PHE A 16 3.61 16.96 -12.89
CA PHE A 16 2.34 16.24 -12.87
C PHE A 16 1.40 16.84 -11.83
N LYS A 17 0.12 16.49 -11.95
CA LYS A 17 -0.97 16.95 -11.09
C LYS A 17 -1.75 15.75 -10.61
N SER A 18 -2.28 15.83 -9.40
CA SER A 18 -3.32 14.93 -8.91
C SER A 18 -4.63 15.69 -8.78
N LEU A 19 -5.71 15.02 -9.14
CA LEU A 19 -7.06 15.57 -9.15
C LEU A 19 -7.91 14.87 -8.09
N ASN A 20 -8.81 15.62 -7.48
CA ASN A 20 -9.90 15.04 -6.73
C ASN A 20 -10.84 14.30 -7.71
N PRO A 21 -11.06 13.00 -7.57
CA PRO A 21 -11.88 12.24 -8.52
C PRO A 21 -13.38 12.62 -8.48
N THR A 22 -13.83 13.34 -7.44
CA THR A 22 -15.24 13.75 -7.29
C THR A 22 -15.57 14.97 -8.15
N ASP A 23 -14.68 15.98 -8.21
CA ASP A 23 -14.94 17.26 -8.86
C ASP A 23 -13.87 17.67 -9.90
N ASN A 24 -12.89 16.82 -10.13
CA ASN A 24 -11.75 17.02 -11.04
C ASN A 24 -10.88 18.25 -10.73
N LYS A 25 -11.01 18.84 -9.53
CA LYS A 25 -10.14 19.95 -9.13
C LYS A 25 -8.74 19.45 -8.83
N ILE A 26 -7.76 20.30 -9.16
CA ILE A 26 -6.36 20.02 -8.82
C ILE A 26 -6.20 20.14 -7.31
N ILE A 27 -5.75 19.06 -6.68
CA ILE A 27 -5.50 19.00 -5.23
C ILE A 27 -4.00 18.94 -4.91
N TRP A 28 -3.18 18.61 -5.88
CA TRP A 28 -1.73 18.59 -5.75
C TRP A 28 -1.04 18.86 -7.08
N GLU A 29 0.06 19.61 -7.04
CA GLU A 29 0.96 19.84 -8.17
C GLU A 29 2.41 19.67 -7.75
N GLY A 30 3.21 19.06 -8.59
CA GLY A 30 4.63 18.88 -8.32
C GLY A 30 5.40 18.26 -9.49
N ASN A 31 6.58 17.81 -9.19
CA ASN A 31 7.46 17.19 -10.16
C ASN A 31 7.82 15.76 -9.73
N TYR A 32 7.94 14.86 -10.69
CA TYR A 32 8.60 13.57 -10.47
C TYR A 32 10.06 13.74 -10.05
N ALA A 33 10.59 12.74 -9.37
CA ALA A 33 12.02 12.65 -9.16
C ALA A 33 12.74 12.46 -10.50
N SER A 34 13.89 13.11 -10.66
CA SER A 34 14.81 12.79 -11.76
C SER A 34 15.60 11.51 -11.45
N ILE A 35 16.23 10.93 -12.46
CA ILE A 35 17.06 9.74 -12.27
C ILE A 35 18.26 10.03 -11.32
N SER A 36 18.79 11.26 -11.34
CA SER A 36 19.82 11.66 -10.36
C SER A 36 19.30 11.64 -8.92
N GLN A 37 18.06 12.10 -8.70
CA GLN A 37 17.44 12.07 -7.37
C GLN A 37 17.08 10.65 -6.94
N VAL A 38 16.73 9.74 -7.86
CA VAL A 38 16.59 8.31 -7.55
C VAL A 38 17.90 7.74 -7.03
N ARG A 39 19.03 8.02 -7.72
CA ARG A 39 20.36 7.59 -7.27
C ARG A 39 20.76 8.20 -5.92
N GLU A 40 20.41 9.46 -5.68
CA GLU A 40 20.63 10.13 -4.39
C GLU A 40 19.86 9.44 -3.25
N ALA A 41 18.59 9.09 -3.47
CA ALA A 41 17.80 8.35 -2.49
C ALA A 41 18.39 6.96 -2.19
N ILE A 42 18.83 6.23 -3.22
CA ILE A 42 19.47 4.92 -3.06
C ILE A 42 20.78 5.07 -2.29
N LYS A 43 21.61 6.05 -2.63
CA LYS A 43 22.87 6.33 -1.91
C LYS A 43 22.62 6.66 -0.43
N SER A 44 21.61 7.48 -0.15
CA SER A 44 21.20 7.81 1.22
C SER A 44 20.73 6.57 1.99
N ALA A 45 19.87 5.75 1.38
CA ALA A 45 19.40 4.50 1.97
C ALA A 45 20.53 3.50 2.24
N ASN A 46 21.48 3.37 1.30
CA ASN A 46 22.63 2.49 1.45
C ASN A 46 23.54 2.91 2.63
N LYS A 47 23.69 4.23 2.84
CA LYS A 47 24.44 4.78 3.99
C LYS A 47 23.70 4.54 5.31
N ALA A 48 22.38 4.64 5.33
CA ALA A 48 21.55 4.50 6.53
C ALA A 48 21.37 3.04 6.97
N PHE A 49 21.34 2.10 6.03
CA PHE A 49 21.01 0.69 6.29
C PHE A 49 21.88 0.03 7.39
N PRO A 50 23.23 0.11 7.38
CA PRO A 50 24.05 -0.53 8.41
C PRO A 50 23.73 -0.02 9.81
N GLN A 51 23.49 1.28 9.97
CA GLN A 51 23.18 1.88 11.26
C GLN A 51 21.77 1.48 11.74
N TRP A 52 20.78 1.52 10.85
CA TRP A 52 19.41 1.09 11.16
C TRP A 52 19.35 -0.38 11.57
N ASN A 53 20.10 -1.25 10.90
CA ASN A 53 20.20 -2.65 11.28
C ASN A 53 20.89 -2.82 12.66
N LYS A 54 21.96 -2.07 12.92
CA LYS A 54 22.77 -2.18 14.14
C LYS A 54 22.05 -1.75 15.42
N ILE A 55 21.13 -0.78 15.38
CA ILE A 55 20.42 -0.30 16.58
C ILE A 55 19.56 -1.35 17.27
N GLY A 56 19.28 -2.48 16.61
CA GLY A 56 18.54 -3.61 17.14
C GLY A 56 17.00 -3.40 17.16
N LEU A 57 16.28 -4.50 17.35
CA LEU A 57 14.81 -4.52 17.30
C LEU A 57 14.17 -3.57 18.33
N LYS A 58 14.62 -3.59 19.58
CA LYS A 58 14.03 -2.78 20.66
C LYS A 58 14.02 -1.29 20.30
N SER A 59 15.15 -0.75 19.82
CA SER A 59 15.27 0.66 19.45
C SER A 59 14.40 1.01 18.22
N ARG A 60 14.33 0.12 17.22
CA ARG A 60 13.43 0.30 16.06
C ARG A 60 11.98 0.36 16.50
N LEU A 61 11.56 -0.52 17.42
CA LEU A 61 10.18 -0.56 17.92
C LEU A 61 9.78 0.71 18.68
N VAL A 62 10.69 1.41 19.34
CA VAL A 62 10.39 2.71 19.98
C VAL A 62 9.92 3.72 18.94
N ILE A 63 10.65 3.86 17.84
CA ILE A 63 10.31 4.79 16.75
C ILE A 63 9.01 4.36 16.06
N ILE A 64 8.87 3.07 15.77
CA ILE A 64 7.68 2.52 15.11
C ILE A 64 6.42 2.74 15.99
N LYS A 65 6.50 2.48 17.30
CA LYS A 65 5.40 2.76 18.24
C LYS A 65 4.98 4.23 18.20
N LYS A 66 5.95 5.15 18.19
CA LYS A 66 5.66 6.58 18.10
C LYS A 66 4.92 6.94 16.80
N PHE A 67 5.32 6.36 15.66
CA PHE A 67 4.58 6.51 14.41
C PHE A 67 3.12 6.05 14.56
N TYR A 68 2.88 4.90 15.18
CA TYR A 68 1.52 4.40 15.39
C TYR A 68 0.69 5.24 16.37
N SER A 69 1.32 5.83 17.39
CA SER A 69 0.66 6.83 18.25
C SER A 69 0.25 8.08 17.47
N LEU A 70 1.08 8.52 16.52
CA LEU A 70 0.73 9.61 15.61
C LEU A 70 -0.43 9.25 14.66
N LEU A 71 -0.47 8.00 14.15
CA LEU A 71 -1.62 7.54 13.35
C LEU A 71 -2.93 7.61 14.14
N GLU A 72 -2.92 7.18 15.40
CA GLU A 72 -4.09 7.24 16.29
C GLU A 72 -4.54 8.69 16.51
N SER A 73 -3.62 9.60 16.81
CA SER A 73 -3.94 11.02 17.09
C SER A 73 -4.38 11.80 15.85
N LYS A 74 -3.97 11.36 14.65
CA LYS A 74 -4.25 12.05 13.38
C LYS A 74 -5.23 11.28 12.48
N LYS A 75 -6.07 10.40 13.06
CA LYS A 75 -7.04 9.58 12.32
C LYS A 75 -7.90 10.39 11.34
N GLU A 76 -8.44 11.49 11.80
CA GLU A 76 -9.33 12.34 11.00
C GLU A 76 -8.60 13.03 9.85
N GLU A 77 -7.37 13.51 10.09
CA GLU A 77 -6.54 14.11 9.03
C GLU A 77 -6.25 13.09 7.93
N ILE A 78 -5.83 11.88 8.32
CA ILE A 78 -5.50 10.80 7.39
C ILE A 78 -6.76 10.36 6.61
N LYS A 79 -7.90 10.17 7.30
CA LYS A 79 -9.18 9.83 6.69
C LYS A 79 -9.60 10.84 5.63
N ASN A 80 -9.58 12.13 5.98
CA ASN A 80 -10.00 13.20 5.07
C ASN A 80 -9.11 13.26 3.82
N LEU A 81 -7.81 13.03 3.98
CA LEU A 81 -6.88 13.04 2.85
C LEU A 81 -7.06 11.81 1.94
N ILE A 82 -7.30 10.63 2.51
CA ILE A 82 -7.65 9.42 1.75
C ILE A 82 -8.93 9.66 0.96
N GLN A 83 -9.97 10.22 1.58
CA GLN A 83 -11.24 10.54 0.93
C GLN A 83 -11.03 11.51 -0.22
N LEU A 84 -10.28 12.59 0.00
CA LEU A 84 -9.98 13.62 -1.00
C LEU A 84 -9.29 13.04 -2.25
N GLU A 85 -8.31 12.17 -2.08
CA GLU A 85 -7.52 11.63 -3.19
C GLU A 85 -8.14 10.40 -3.86
N THR A 86 -9.04 9.66 -3.17
CA THR A 86 -9.59 8.39 -3.68
C THR A 86 -11.07 8.46 -4.05
N GLY A 87 -11.80 9.48 -3.59
CA GLY A 87 -13.25 9.58 -3.74
C GLY A 87 -14.03 8.52 -2.94
N LYS A 88 -13.41 7.83 -1.97
CA LYS A 88 -14.09 6.87 -1.10
C LYS A 88 -14.98 7.58 -0.09
N GLU A 89 -16.03 6.90 0.35
CA GLU A 89 -16.86 7.37 1.45
C GLU A 89 -16.05 7.50 2.75
N SER A 90 -16.53 8.38 3.63
CA SER A 90 -15.90 8.64 4.93
C SER A 90 -15.72 7.37 5.77
N LYS A 91 -16.75 6.49 5.80
CA LYS A 91 -16.70 5.21 6.53
C LYS A 91 -15.60 4.28 6.02
N ASP A 92 -15.42 4.20 4.70
CA ASP A 92 -14.41 3.35 4.06
C ASP A 92 -12.99 3.91 4.25
N SER A 93 -12.85 5.23 4.17
CA SER A 93 -11.59 5.92 4.45
C SER A 93 -11.17 5.74 5.92
N LEU A 94 -12.11 5.84 6.86
CA LEU A 94 -11.88 5.56 8.28
C LEU A 94 -11.51 4.09 8.53
N SER A 95 -12.18 3.16 7.84
CA SER A 95 -11.84 1.73 7.88
C SER A 95 -10.41 1.46 7.42
N GLU A 96 -9.95 2.16 6.38
CA GLU A 96 -8.55 2.07 5.92
C GLU A 96 -7.57 2.54 7.00
N VAL A 97 -7.86 3.65 7.68
CA VAL A 97 -7.02 4.13 8.79
C VAL A 97 -6.96 3.10 9.92
N GLY A 98 -8.10 2.54 10.33
CA GLY A 98 -8.15 1.49 11.35
C GLY A 98 -7.35 0.25 10.96
N ALA A 99 -7.48 -0.22 9.72
CA ALA A 99 -6.70 -1.33 9.19
C ALA A 99 -5.19 -1.01 9.14
N SER A 100 -4.83 0.26 8.88
CA SER A 100 -3.44 0.71 8.89
C SER A 100 -2.84 0.66 10.30
N ILE A 101 -3.59 1.08 11.31
CA ILE A 101 -3.17 1.03 12.71
C ILE A 101 -2.97 -0.42 13.18
N GLY A 102 -3.87 -1.33 12.81
CA GLY A 102 -3.75 -2.76 13.13
C GLY A 102 -2.51 -3.44 12.55
N LYS A 103 -1.85 -2.84 11.55
CA LYS A 103 -0.63 -3.41 10.95
C LYS A 103 0.55 -3.52 11.92
N TYR A 104 0.63 -2.67 12.93
CA TYR A 104 1.70 -2.76 13.92
C TYR A 104 1.73 -4.13 14.60
N GLN A 105 0.63 -4.50 15.24
CA GLN A 105 0.57 -5.76 15.98
C GLN A 105 0.68 -6.97 15.05
N ASN A 106 0.01 -6.93 13.89
CA ASN A 106 0.10 -7.99 12.90
C ASN A 106 1.54 -8.21 12.40
N SER A 107 2.27 -7.12 12.14
CA SER A 107 3.67 -7.19 11.67
C SER A 107 4.60 -7.69 12.78
N LEU A 108 4.37 -7.29 14.03
CA LEU A 108 5.17 -7.73 15.15
C LEU A 108 4.95 -9.22 15.45
N ASN A 109 3.71 -9.69 15.43
CA ASN A 109 3.38 -11.11 15.58
C ASN A 109 4.04 -11.94 14.46
N ALA A 110 3.88 -11.51 13.20
CA ALA A 110 4.51 -12.20 12.07
C ALA A 110 6.04 -12.21 12.16
N PHE A 111 6.66 -11.15 12.66
CA PHE A 111 8.10 -11.12 12.91
C PHE A 111 8.51 -12.18 13.95
N HIS A 112 7.82 -12.28 15.07
CA HIS A 112 8.13 -13.27 16.12
C HIS A 112 7.87 -14.70 15.67
N GLU A 113 6.81 -14.94 14.90
CA GLU A 113 6.44 -16.29 14.44
C GLU A 113 7.33 -16.81 13.30
N ARG A 114 7.82 -15.92 12.43
CA ARG A 114 8.44 -16.31 11.15
C ARG A 114 9.92 -15.96 11.02
N THR A 115 10.50 -15.30 12.02
CA THR A 115 11.91 -14.93 12.03
C THR A 115 12.56 -15.33 13.35
N GLY A 116 13.81 -15.01 13.52
CA GLY A 116 14.58 -15.33 14.70
C GLY A 116 15.71 -16.29 14.37
N ASN A 117 16.33 -16.83 15.42
CA ASN A 117 17.38 -17.82 15.30
C ASN A 117 16.83 -19.17 15.74
N SER A 118 17.01 -20.19 14.95
CA SER A 118 16.75 -21.57 15.34
C SER A 118 18.04 -22.39 15.31
N SER A 119 18.18 -23.31 16.24
CA SER A 119 19.32 -24.24 16.28
C SER A 119 18.81 -25.66 16.50
N MET A 120 19.41 -26.62 15.80
CA MET A 120 19.10 -28.05 15.91
C MET A 120 20.40 -28.84 15.99
N PRO A 121 20.48 -29.90 16.83
CA PRO A 121 21.57 -30.84 16.79
C PRO A 121 21.66 -31.53 15.43
N LEU A 122 22.86 -31.69 14.88
CA LEU A 122 23.14 -32.43 13.66
C LEU A 122 24.38 -33.31 13.86
N GLY A 123 24.21 -34.47 14.48
CA GLY A 123 25.32 -35.32 14.91
C GLY A 123 26.18 -34.60 15.95
N ALA A 124 27.48 -34.47 15.70
CA ALA A 124 28.42 -33.73 16.53
C ALA A 124 28.39 -32.20 16.31
N ASN A 125 27.58 -31.71 15.36
CA ASN A 125 27.46 -30.30 15.00
C ASN A 125 26.11 -29.70 15.44
N ILE A 126 26.00 -28.38 15.32
CA ILE A 126 24.76 -27.64 15.53
C ILE A 126 24.44 -26.89 14.22
N GLN A 127 23.24 -27.14 13.67
CA GLN A 127 22.71 -26.37 12.58
C GLN A 127 22.05 -25.10 13.13
N ILE A 128 22.40 -23.93 12.58
CA ILE A 128 21.86 -22.62 12.98
C ILE A 128 21.25 -21.94 11.77
N THR A 129 19.99 -21.47 11.94
CA THR A 129 19.31 -20.59 10.97
C THR A 129 19.19 -19.19 11.55
N ASN A 130 19.75 -18.20 10.86
CA ASN A 130 19.67 -16.79 11.24
C ASN A 130 18.96 -16.00 10.15
N HIS A 131 17.94 -15.22 10.52
CA HIS A 131 17.27 -14.29 9.63
C HIS A 131 17.98 -12.93 9.62
N ARG A 132 18.18 -12.38 8.43
CA ARG A 132 18.81 -11.07 8.23
C ARG A 132 17.94 -10.17 7.34
N PRO A 133 17.98 -8.83 7.52
CA PRO A 133 17.30 -7.92 6.60
C PRO A 133 17.89 -8.02 5.19
N HIS A 134 17.05 -7.80 4.19
CA HIS A 134 17.47 -7.79 2.78
C HIS A 134 18.31 -6.55 2.44
N GLY A 135 18.03 -5.39 3.03
CA GLY A 135 18.69 -4.13 2.74
C GLY A 135 17.72 -3.04 2.31
N ILE A 136 17.86 -2.52 1.10
CA ILE A 136 17.01 -1.46 0.54
C ILE A 136 15.82 -2.07 -0.19
N LEU A 137 14.60 -1.81 0.29
CA LEU A 137 13.36 -2.26 -0.30
C LEU A 137 12.59 -1.10 -0.92
N ASN A 138 12.20 -1.24 -2.18
CA ASN A 138 11.37 -0.28 -2.88
C ASN A 138 9.91 -0.66 -2.70
N VAL A 139 9.10 0.22 -2.11
CA VAL A 139 7.66 0.05 -1.93
C VAL A 139 6.94 0.91 -2.96
N ILE A 140 6.19 0.28 -3.85
CA ILE A 140 5.40 0.94 -4.89
C ILE A 140 3.93 0.83 -4.53
N GLY A 141 3.36 1.94 -4.07
CA GLY A 141 2.00 1.99 -3.54
C GLY A 141 0.93 2.15 -4.62
N PRO A 142 -0.27 1.59 -4.39
CA PRO A 142 -1.43 1.74 -5.24
C PRO A 142 -2.22 3.02 -4.92
N PHE A 143 -3.24 3.33 -5.73
CA PHE A 143 -4.14 4.46 -5.48
C PHE A 143 -5.30 4.11 -4.53
N ASN A 144 -5.78 2.87 -4.56
CA ASN A 144 -7.04 2.47 -3.93
C ASN A 144 -7.00 2.34 -2.40
N PHE A 145 -5.86 1.99 -1.84
CA PHE A 145 -5.58 1.97 -0.39
C PHE A 145 -4.20 2.60 -0.16
N PRO A 146 -4.08 3.92 -0.38
CA PRO A 146 -2.79 4.61 -0.51
C PRO A 146 -2.00 4.67 0.80
N PHE A 147 -2.67 4.54 1.94
CA PHE A 147 -2.03 4.50 3.25
C PHE A 147 -1.81 3.06 3.73
N HIS A 148 -2.88 2.24 3.71
CA HIS A 148 -2.87 0.90 4.30
C HIS A 148 -1.91 -0.08 3.60
N LEU A 149 -1.95 -0.15 2.27
CA LEU A 149 -1.16 -1.15 1.55
C LEU A 149 0.34 -0.84 1.58
N PRO A 150 0.82 0.39 1.32
CA PRO A 150 2.23 0.71 1.51
C PRO A 150 2.69 0.50 2.96
N ASN A 151 1.89 0.90 3.96
CA ASN A 151 2.20 0.70 5.37
C ASN A 151 2.32 -0.80 5.72
N GLY A 152 1.54 -1.66 5.06
CA GLY A 152 1.62 -3.11 5.18
C GLY A 152 2.95 -3.71 4.71
N HIS A 153 3.69 -3.02 3.86
CA HIS A 153 5.06 -3.38 3.45
C HIS A 153 6.13 -2.65 4.28
N ILE A 154 5.93 -1.36 4.54
CA ILE A 154 6.90 -0.50 5.24
C ILE A 154 7.12 -0.97 6.67
N THR A 155 6.06 -1.18 7.44
CA THR A 155 6.16 -1.55 8.87
C THR A 155 6.93 -2.84 9.09
N PRO A 156 6.56 -3.99 8.49
CA PRO A 156 7.32 -5.23 8.70
C PRO A 156 8.75 -5.14 8.16
N ALA A 157 8.99 -4.40 7.09
CA ALA A 157 10.34 -4.19 6.57
C ALA A 157 11.22 -3.41 7.55
N LEU A 158 10.70 -2.33 8.15
CA LEU A 158 11.41 -1.55 9.18
C LEU A 158 11.63 -2.35 10.47
N ILE A 159 10.64 -3.15 10.91
CA ILE A 159 10.80 -4.08 12.05
C ILE A 159 11.95 -5.05 11.79
N ALA A 160 12.03 -5.62 10.59
CA ALA A 160 13.08 -6.56 10.21
C ALA A 160 14.47 -5.88 10.02
N GLY A 161 14.55 -4.55 10.03
CA GLY A 161 15.80 -3.80 9.90
C GLY A 161 16.14 -3.37 8.47
N ASN A 162 15.22 -3.47 7.52
CA ASN A 162 15.36 -2.94 6.17
C ASN A 162 15.17 -1.42 6.15
N VAL A 163 15.62 -0.78 5.08
CA VAL A 163 15.36 0.64 4.77
C VAL A 163 14.49 0.75 3.52
N ILE A 164 13.74 1.84 3.38
CA ILE A 164 12.62 1.95 2.44
C ILE A 164 12.80 3.13 1.49
N ILE A 165 12.50 2.89 0.22
CA ILE A 165 12.20 3.95 -0.75
C ILE A 165 10.74 3.77 -1.17
N LEU A 166 9.87 4.69 -0.74
CA LEU A 166 8.46 4.70 -1.09
C LEU A 166 8.23 5.49 -2.38
N LYS A 167 7.50 4.90 -3.32
CA LYS A 167 6.87 5.59 -4.44
C LYS A 167 5.36 5.39 -4.35
N PRO A 168 4.58 6.35 -3.87
CA PRO A 168 3.12 6.26 -3.86
C PRO A 168 2.57 6.31 -5.28
N SER A 169 1.28 6.00 -5.44
CA SER A 169 0.58 6.26 -6.70
C SER A 169 0.65 7.74 -7.08
N GLU A 170 0.69 8.04 -8.35
CA GLU A 170 0.56 9.40 -8.89
C GLU A 170 -0.82 10.03 -8.64
N HIS A 171 -1.82 9.21 -8.33
CA HIS A 171 -3.17 9.67 -7.95
C HIS A 171 -3.29 10.03 -6.46
N THR A 172 -2.34 9.61 -5.62
CA THR A 172 -2.41 9.80 -4.18
C THR A 172 -1.09 10.31 -3.58
N PRO A 173 -0.54 11.43 -4.12
CA PRO A 173 0.72 11.99 -3.65
C PRO A 173 0.64 12.58 -2.24
N LEU A 174 -0.50 13.19 -1.85
CA LEU A 174 -0.68 13.81 -0.54
C LEU A 174 -0.67 12.80 0.59
N VAL A 175 -1.35 11.66 0.41
CA VAL A 175 -1.32 10.55 1.39
C VAL A 175 0.10 10.02 1.55
N GLY A 176 0.85 9.87 0.46
CA GLY A 176 2.25 9.49 0.51
C GLY A 176 3.13 10.49 1.26
N GLU A 177 2.93 11.79 1.01
CA GLU A 177 3.66 12.87 1.73
C GLU A 177 3.31 12.89 3.21
N LEU A 178 2.02 12.75 3.57
CA LEU A 178 1.59 12.70 4.96
C LEU A 178 2.22 11.51 5.69
N MET A 179 2.22 10.33 5.08
CA MET A 179 2.85 9.14 5.67
C MET A 179 4.32 9.41 6.02
N ILE A 180 5.08 10.04 5.14
CA ILE A 180 6.49 10.35 5.40
C ILE A 180 6.66 11.47 6.43
N LYS A 181 5.77 12.46 6.46
CA LYS A 181 5.76 13.47 7.54
C LYS A 181 5.59 12.81 8.91
N LEU A 182 4.68 11.84 9.02
CA LEU A 182 4.44 11.11 10.27
C LEU A 182 5.64 10.24 10.67
N TRP A 183 6.32 9.58 9.73
CA TRP A 183 7.56 8.87 10.02
C TRP A 183 8.68 9.82 10.47
N HIS A 184 8.81 10.99 9.83
CA HIS A 184 9.78 12.01 10.24
C HIS A 184 9.50 12.53 11.66
N GLU A 185 8.23 12.85 11.97
CA GLU A 185 7.78 13.27 13.30
C GLU A 185 7.98 12.17 14.37
N ALA A 186 7.87 10.91 13.99
CA ALA A 186 8.18 9.76 14.86
C ALA A 186 9.68 9.65 15.18
N GLY A 187 10.53 10.36 14.45
CA GLY A 187 11.98 10.35 14.63
C GLY A 187 12.71 9.25 13.87
N ILE A 188 12.18 8.85 12.69
CA ILE A 188 12.90 7.92 11.82
C ILE A 188 14.24 8.54 11.40
N PRO A 189 15.37 7.83 11.49
CA PRO A 189 16.66 8.40 11.10
C PRO A 189 16.74 8.76 9.62
N GLU A 190 17.57 9.77 9.30
CA GLU A 190 17.79 10.20 7.92
C GLU A 190 18.25 9.03 7.03
N GLY A 191 17.68 8.93 5.84
CA GLY A 191 17.98 7.87 4.87
C GLY A 191 17.29 6.53 5.10
N VAL A 192 16.70 6.26 6.30
CA VAL A 192 15.98 5.01 6.58
C VAL A 192 14.69 4.92 5.76
N ILE A 193 14.04 6.06 5.51
CA ILE A 193 12.89 6.13 4.61
C ILE A 193 13.05 7.31 3.66
N SER A 194 12.71 7.11 2.39
CA SER A 194 12.65 8.15 1.36
C SER A 194 11.34 8.11 0.61
N LEU A 195 10.90 9.26 0.07
CA LEU A 195 9.73 9.40 -0.78
C LEU A 195 10.14 9.93 -2.15
N LEU A 196 9.77 9.20 -3.20
CA LEU A 196 9.97 9.61 -4.57
C LEU A 196 8.63 9.61 -5.31
N HIS A 197 8.17 10.77 -5.79
CA HIS A 197 7.11 10.78 -6.80
C HIS A 197 7.68 10.40 -8.16
N GLY A 198 6.95 9.58 -8.92
CA GLY A 198 7.46 9.16 -10.21
C GLY A 198 6.54 8.25 -10.99
N SER A 199 6.80 8.17 -12.28
CA SER A 199 6.17 7.24 -13.23
C SER A 199 6.91 5.89 -13.27
N LYS A 200 6.57 5.09 -14.28
CA LYS A 200 7.23 3.81 -14.59
C LYS A 200 8.76 3.91 -14.70
N ASP A 201 9.31 5.06 -15.10
CA ASP A 201 10.77 5.21 -15.29
C ASP A 201 11.50 5.28 -13.95
N VAL A 202 10.91 5.94 -12.94
CA VAL A 202 11.42 5.91 -11.57
C VAL A 202 11.40 4.49 -11.02
N VAL A 203 10.28 3.76 -11.20
CA VAL A 203 10.15 2.36 -10.76
C VAL A 203 11.19 1.47 -11.42
N ARG A 204 11.37 1.60 -12.76
CA ARG A 204 12.39 0.84 -13.50
C ARG A 204 13.80 1.15 -13.03
N SER A 205 14.10 2.42 -12.75
CA SER A 205 15.40 2.83 -12.22
C SER A 205 15.68 2.21 -10.85
N LEU A 206 14.71 2.24 -9.94
CA LEU A 206 14.78 1.59 -8.64
C LEU A 206 14.98 0.07 -8.77
N ALA A 207 14.21 -0.59 -9.63
CA ALA A 207 14.26 -2.04 -9.82
C ALA A 207 15.62 -2.53 -10.35
N LYS A 208 16.23 -1.76 -11.27
CA LYS A 208 17.49 -2.12 -11.94
C LYS A 208 18.75 -1.80 -11.13
N ASP A 209 18.66 -0.88 -10.17
CA ASP A 209 19.86 -0.43 -9.44
C ASP A 209 20.45 -1.57 -8.61
N PRO A 210 21.76 -1.85 -8.71
CA PRO A 210 22.40 -2.99 -8.04
C PRO A 210 22.38 -2.90 -6.51
N HIS A 211 22.21 -1.72 -5.94
CA HIS A 211 22.19 -1.53 -4.48
C HIS A 211 20.81 -1.74 -3.86
N THR A 212 19.74 -1.87 -4.65
CA THR A 212 18.40 -2.21 -4.13
C THR A 212 18.22 -3.71 -4.05
N ASN A 213 17.53 -4.19 -3.02
CA ASN A 213 17.44 -5.60 -2.67
C ASN A 213 16.04 -6.19 -2.89
N GLY A 214 15.06 -5.35 -3.24
CA GLY A 214 13.73 -5.83 -3.51
C GLY A 214 12.77 -4.77 -4.00
N LEU A 215 11.67 -5.25 -4.58
CA LEU A 215 10.55 -4.47 -5.08
C LEU A 215 9.25 -5.07 -4.56
N LEU A 216 8.51 -4.29 -3.77
CA LEU A 216 7.20 -4.64 -3.21
C LEU A 216 6.17 -3.77 -3.92
N PHE A 217 5.41 -4.37 -4.81
CA PHE A 217 4.51 -3.66 -5.72
C PHE A 217 3.06 -4.03 -5.46
N THR A 218 2.21 -3.02 -5.35
CA THR A 218 0.76 -3.18 -5.40
C THR A 218 0.20 -2.34 -6.54
N GLY A 219 -0.55 -2.97 -7.46
CA GLY A 219 -1.11 -2.25 -8.60
C GLY A 219 -1.74 -3.13 -9.67
N SER A 220 -1.74 -2.67 -10.93
CA SER A 220 -2.39 -3.38 -12.02
C SER A 220 -1.64 -4.65 -12.43
N HIS A 221 -2.40 -5.65 -12.93
CA HIS A 221 -1.85 -6.89 -13.47
C HIS A 221 -0.81 -6.63 -14.57
N ILE A 222 -1.11 -5.72 -15.50
CA ILE A 222 -0.22 -5.37 -16.63
C ILE A 222 1.13 -4.84 -16.11
N ALA A 223 1.10 -3.93 -15.12
CA ALA A 223 2.32 -3.40 -14.54
C ALA A 223 3.09 -4.49 -13.77
N GLY A 224 2.39 -5.33 -12.99
CA GLY A 224 2.99 -6.45 -12.27
C GLY A 224 3.70 -7.43 -13.19
N MET A 225 3.07 -7.83 -14.29
CA MET A 225 3.69 -8.71 -15.30
C MET A 225 4.92 -8.08 -15.96
N SER A 226 4.87 -6.77 -16.24
CA SER A 226 6.05 -6.04 -16.76
C SER A 226 7.20 -6.03 -15.75
N LEU A 227 6.90 -5.86 -14.48
CA LEU A 227 7.89 -5.90 -13.40
C LEU A 227 8.44 -7.32 -13.17
N SER A 228 7.59 -8.34 -13.21
CA SER A 228 8.01 -9.74 -13.13
C SER A 228 9.02 -10.07 -14.23
N LYS A 229 8.71 -9.70 -15.48
CA LYS A 229 9.63 -9.87 -16.61
C LYS A 229 10.95 -9.09 -16.44
N LEU A 230 10.90 -7.88 -15.89
CA LEU A 230 12.10 -7.08 -15.61
C LEU A 230 12.94 -7.73 -14.52
N MET A 231 12.31 -8.15 -13.42
CA MET A 231 12.97 -8.66 -12.21
C MET A 231 13.54 -10.07 -12.41
N SER A 232 13.09 -10.84 -13.41
CA SER A 232 13.67 -12.15 -13.73
C SER A 232 15.18 -12.09 -14.07
N ASN A 233 15.68 -10.91 -14.45
CA ASN A 233 17.10 -10.69 -14.67
C ASN A 233 17.89 -10.38 -13.37
N TYR A 234 17.23 -10.32 -12.22
CA TYR A 234 17.83 -9.97 -10.92
C TYR A 234 17.44 -10.99 -9.85
N PRO A 235 17.88 -12.26 -9.95
CA PRO A 235 17.44 -13.34 -9.06
C PRO A 235 17.87 -13.16 -7.59
N ASN A 236 18.82 -12.26 -7.33
CA ASN A 236 19.27 -11.85 -6.00
C ASN A 236 18.34 -10.87 -5.28
N LYS A 237 17.28 -10.37 -5.96
CA LYS A 237 16.33 -9.41 -5.39
C LYS A 237 14.98 -10.06 -5.14
N ILE A 238 14.36 -9.73 -4.03
CA ILE A 238 12.98 -10.16 -3.79
C ILE A 238 11.99 -9.36 -4.64
N LEU A 239 10.95 -10.02 -5.11
CA LEU A 239 9.81 -9.43 -5.78
C LEU A 239 8.53 -9.89 -5.11
N ALA A 240 7.75 -8.95 -4.56
CA ALA A 240 6.39 -9.22 -4.09
C ALA A 240 5.40 -8.44 -4.94
N LEU A 241 4.42 -9.14 -5.48
CA LEU A 241 3.40 -8.58 -6.36
C LEU A 241 2.01 -8.79 -5.75
N GLU A 242 1.35 -7.69 -5.42
CA GLU A 242 -0.06 -7.64 -5.05
C GLU A 242 -0.83 -7.00 -6.21
N LEU A 243 -1.64 -7.79 -6.90
CA LEU A 243 -2.27 -7.40 -8.16
C LEU A 243 -3.79 -7.41 -8.05
N GLY A 244 -4.45 -6.78 -9.03
CA GLY A 244 -5.90 -6.82 -9.14
C GLY A 244 -6.42 -8.23 -9.38
N GLY A 245 -7.67 -8.47 -8.96
CA GLY A 245 -8.38 -9.74 -9.13
C GLY A 245 -9.59 -9.59 -10.04
N ASN A 246 -10.12 -10.74 -10.49
CA ASN A 246 -11.40 -10.88 -11.17
C ASN A 246 -12.24 -11.94 -10.44
N ASN A 247 -12.61 -11.62 -9.19
CA ASN A 247 -13.14 -12.58 -8.23
C ASN A 247 -14.57 -13.01 -8.59
N PRO A 248 -14.87 -14.32 -8.65
CA PRO A 248 -16.21 -14.82 -8.80
C PRO A 248 -16.96 -14.81 -7.46
N LEU A 249 -18.24 -14.45 -7.49
CA LEU A 249 -19.18 -14.67 -6.41
C LEU A 249 -20.27 -15.61 -6.93
N VAL A 250 -20.39 -16.77 -6.30
CA VAL A 250 -21.32 -17.82 -6.73
C VAL A 250 -22.47 -17.88 -5.75
N VAL A 251 -23.72 -17.71 -6.25
CA VAL A 251 -24.95 -17.93 -5.47
C VAL A 251 -25.75 -19.02 -6.18
N TRP A 252 -25.64 -20.24 -5.70
CA TRP A 252 -26.23 -21.40 -6.39
C TRP A 252 -27.70 -21.61 -6.00
N ASN A 253 -27.99 -21.65 -4.70
CA ASN A 253 -29.33 -21.85 -4.20
C ASN A 253 -29.55 -21.08 -2.89
N THR A 254 -30.56 -20.22 -2.85
CA THR A 254 -30.97 -19.50 -1.64
C THR A 254 -32.47 -19.21 -1.65
N ARG A 255 -33.08 -19.28 -0.46
CA ARG A 255 -34.44 -18.82 -0.23
C ARG A 255 -34.50 -17.37 0.26
N LYS A 256 -33.35 -16.81 0.71
CA LYS A 256 -33.23 -15.44 1.27
C LYS A 256 -32.73 -14.48 0.20
N LEU A 257 -33.56 -14.20 -0.81
CA LEU A 257 -33.20 -13.44 -2.01
C LEU A 257 -32.72 -12.03 -1.69
N ILE A 258 -33.42 -11.31 -0.79
CA ILE A 258 -33.05 -9.94 -0.39
C ILE A 258 -31.65 -9.95 0.25
N LYS A 259 -31.43 -10.79 1.28
CA LYS A 259 -30.16 -10.88 1.98
C LYS A 259 -29.00 -11.28 1.05
N ALA A 260 -29.27 -12.19 0.10
CA ALA A 260 -28.27 -12.54 -0.90
C ALA A 260 -27.94 -11.36 -1.81
N SER A 261 -28.93 -10.57 -2.23
CA SER A 261 -28.73 -9.39 -3.07
C SER A 261 -27.94 -8.29 -2.33
N GLU A 262 -28.20 -8.04 -1.05
CA GLU A 262 -27.43 -7.12 -0.20
C GLU A 262 -25.97 -7.54 -0.09
N LEU A 263 -25.69 -8.82 0.22
CA LEU A 263 -24.33 -9.35 0.30
C LEU A 263 -23.58 -9.28 -1.03
N ILE A 264 -24.27 -9.53 -2.14
CA ILE A 264 -23.68 -9.39 -3.48
C ILE A 264 -23.34 -7.92 -3.74
N PHE A 265 -24.28 -7.00 -3.45
CA PHE A 265 -24.06 -5.56 -3.61
C PHE A 265 -22.86 -5.09 -2.77
N GLU A 266 -22.84 -5.41 -1.49
CA GLU A 266 -21.74 -5.06 -0.61
C GLU A 266 -20.40 -5.64 -1.12
N SER A 267 -20.36 -6.92 -1.50
CA SER A 267 -19.15 -7.57 -2.01
C SER A 267 -18.62 -6.94 -3.30
N ALA A 268 -19.49 -6.38 -4.14
CA ALA A 268 -19.10 -5.79 -5.42
C ALA A 268 -18.69 -4.32 -5.30
N PHE A 269 -19.36 -3.55 -4.42
CA PHE A 269 -19.30 -2.08 -4.42
C PHE A 269 -18.66 -1.46 -3.17
N ILE A 270 -18.36 -2.24 -2.13
CA ILE A 270 -17.64 -1.74 -0.95
C ILE A 270 -16.38 -0.96 -1.35
N SER A 271 -16.11 0.16 -0.70
CA SER A 271 -15.01 1.08 -1.03
C SER A 271 -15.06 1.57 -2.48
N SER A 272 -16.26 1.90 -2.97
CA SER A 272 -16.54 2.30 -4.36
C SER A 272 -16.05 1.25 -5.38
N GLY A 273 -16.09 -0.04 -5.00
CA GLY A 273 -15.58 -1.14 -5.82
C GLY A 273 -14.05 -1.16 -5.98
N GLN A 274 -13.31 -0.38 -5.19
CA GLN A 274 -11.86 -0.22 -5.35
C GLN A 274 -11.02 -1.28 -4.63
N ARG A 275 -11.62 -2.39 -4.14
CA ARG A 275 -10.84 -3.47 -3.52
C ARG A 275 -10.42 -4.52 -4.55
N CYS A 276 -9.21 -5.05 -4.40
CA CYS A 276 -8.75 -6.22 -5.17
C CYS A 276 -9.60 -7.46 -4.90
N SER A 277 -10.25 -7.55 -3.73
CA SER A 277 -11.15 -8.64 -3.31
C SER A 277 -12.62 -8.44 -3.69
N CYS A 278 -13.02 -7.30 -4.28
CA CYS A 278 -14.41 -7.09 -4.72
C CYS A 278 -14.84 -8.14 -5.75
N ALA A 279 -16.09 -8.59 -5.64
CA ALA A 279 -16.70 -9.46 -6.65
C ALA A 279 -16.78 -8.72 -8.00
N ARG A 280 -16.26 -9.36 -9.05
CA ARG A 280 -16.28 -8.83 -10.42
C ARG A 280 -17.18 -9.65 -11.34
N ARG A 281 -17.48 -10.87 -10.94
CA ARG A 281 -18.33 -11.79 -11.70
C ARG A 281 -19.34 -12.40 -10.76
N LEU A 282 -20.64 -12.21 -11.06
CA LEU A 282 -21.74 -12.88 -10.37
C LEU A 282 -22.16 -14.10 -11.16
N ILE A 283 -22.12 -15.27 -10.55
CA ILE A 283 -22.49 -16.56 -11.16
C ILE A 283 -23.76 -17.05 -10.48
N LEU A 284 -24.82 -17.15 -11.28
CA LEU A 284 -26.15 -17.57 -10.85
C LEU A 284 -26.67 -18.68 -11.75
N PRO A 285 -27.44 -19.66 -11.22
CA PRO A 285 -28.18 -20.61 -12.06
C PRO A 285 -29.31 -19.90 -12.83
N ASN A 286 -29.70 -20.40 -14.00
CA ASN A 286 -30.78 -19.81 -14.79
C ASN A 286 -32.15 -20.13 -14.20
N THR A 287 -32.56 -19.43 -13.14
CA THR A 287 -33.83 -19.63 -12.42
C THR A 287 -34.62 -18.34 -12.26
N LYS A 288 -35.92 -18.47 -11.91
CA LYS A 288 -36.76 -17.29 -11.53
C LYS A 288 -36.16 -16.55 -10.31
N SER A 289 -35.61 -17.26 -9.34
CA SER A 289 -34.97 -16.68 -8.15
C SER A 289 -33.76 -15.86 -8.51
N SER A 290 -32.91 -16.33 -9.42
CA SER A 290 -31.75 -15.62 -9.92
C SER A 290 -32.09 -14.30 -10.62
N ARG A 291 -33.18 -14.31 -11.44
CA ARG A 291 -33.67 -13.07 -12.07
C ARG A 291 -34.19 -12.06 -11.05
N LYS A 292 -34.85 -12.51 -9.96
CA LYS A 292 -35.25 -11.63 -8.85
C LYS A 292 -34.04 -11.05 -8.12
N ILE A 293 -33.01 -11.85 -7.84
CA ILE A 293 -31.72 -11.37 -7.25
C ILE A 293 -31.12 -10.26 -8.12
N THR A 294 -30.97 -10.50 -9.43
CA THR A 294 -30.44 -9.50 -10.35
C THR A 294 -31.25 -8.21 -10.36
N PHE A 295 -32.61 -8.32 -10.36
CA PHE A 295 -33.48 -7.16 -10.29
C PHE A 295 -33.31 -6.36 -8.99
N ILE A 296 -33.21 -7.02 -7.85
CA ILE A 296 -32.97 -6.37 -6.54
C ILE A 296 -31.61 -5.64 -6.55
N ILE A 297 -30.53 -6.27 -7.05
CA ILE A 297 -29.20 -5.64 -7.14
C ILE A 297 -29.28 -4.36 -7.99
N ILE A 298 -29.92 -4.39 -9.14
CA ILE A 298 -30.10 -3.20 -10.00
C ILE A 298 -30.81 -2.08 -9.22
N LYS A 299 -31.85 -2.42 -8.43
CA LYS A 299 -32.56 -1.43 -7.60
C LYS A 299 -31.68 -0.86 -6.50
N LEU A 300 -30.83 -1.67 -5.87
CA LEU A 300 -29.85 -1.21 -4.87
C LEU A 300 -28.83 -0.23 -5.49
N VAL A 301 -28.29 -0.55 -6.67
CA VAL A 301 -27.37 0.35 -7.40
C VAL A 301 -28.07 1.68 -7.74
N GLN A 302 -29.32 1.64 -8.21
CA GLN A 302 -30.07 2.86 -8.53
C GLN A 302 -30.35 3.72 -7.30
N LEU A 303 -30.63 3.09 -6.15
CA LEU A 303 -30.87 3.80 -4.89
C LEU A 303 -29.59 4.48 -4.40
N GLU A 304 -28.47 3.77 -4.38
CA GLU A 304 -27.18 4.32 -3.97
C GLU A 304 -26.74 5.51 -4.83
N ASN A 305 -26.89 5.39 -6.15
CA ASN A 305 -26.58 6.50 -7.07
C ASN A 305 -27.43 7.74 -6.81
N ARG A 306 -28.72 7.58 -6.41
CA ARG A 306 -29.59 8.71 -6.05
C ARG A 306 -29.16 9.36 -4.75
N LEU A 307 -28.80 8.58 -3.74
CA LEU A 307 -28.33 9.09 -2.45
C LEU A 307 -27.02 9.87 -2.62
N LEU A 308 -26.06 9.33 -3.38
CA LEU A 308 -24.80 10.00 -3.68
C LEU A 308 -25.01 11.32 -4.44
N SER A 309 -25.93 11.34 -5.42
CA SER A 309 -26.21 12.60 -6.16
C SER A 309 -26.88 13.67 -5.29
N GLN A 310 -27.63 13.30 -4.24
CA GLN A 310 -28.22 14.24 -3.28
C GLN A 310 -27.19 14.78 -2.28
N GLU A 311 -26.26 13.92 -1.80
CA GLU A 311 -25.19 14.35 -0.88
C GLU A 311 -24.17 15.28 -1.51
N TYR A 312 -23.86 15.11 -2.77
CA TYR A 312 -22.80 15.85 -3.48
C TYR A 312 -23.31 16.94 -4.41
N HIS A 313 -24.64 17.20 -4.47
CA HIS A 313 -25.26 18.22 -5.35
C HIS A 313 -24.81 18.08 -6.83
N LEU A 314 -24.66 16.83 -7.33
CA LEU A 314 -24.29 16.50 -8.70
C LEU A 314 -25.52 16.41 -9.62
#